data_c4be912f1277e3de062d27ed7493e544
#
_entry.id   c4be912f1277e3de062d27ed7493e544
#
_cell.length_a   1.000
_cell.length_b   1.000
_cell.length_c   1.000
_cell.angle_alpha   90.00
_cell.angle_beta   90.00
_cell.angle_gamma   90.00
#
_symmetry.space_group_name_H-M   'P 1'
#
loop_
_entity.id
_entity.type
_entity.pdbx_description
1 polymer ?
#
loop_
_entity_poly.entity_id
_entity_poly.type
_entity_poly.pdbx_seq_one_letter_code
_entity_poly.pdbx_strand_id
1 'polypeptide(L)'
;MDKVVPEGLWPWYAKHPEENALFNAAMVGKAHGQVAAVTAAYDFSPFGTIGDIGGGRGHLLQAVLKATPGATGVLFDQPHVIAESAGLASKRLTLQSGDFFKDALPACDAYLVMEVIHDWNDQESIAILRAIRKAAPRHAKLLLIEELIPDDPGPHWSKTLDILMLSLLGGAQRTRQEYAALFKAAGFSLVRVVDTGGISILEAVPV
;
A
#
# COMPACT_ATOMS: atom_id res chain seq x y z
N MET A 1 -21.93 4.65 3.85
CA MET A 1 -21.59 3.25 4.17
C MET A 1 -22.08 2.84 5.56
N ASP A 2 -21.94 3.64 6.60
CA ASP A 2 -22.24 3.34 8.01
C ASP A 2 -23.67 2.83 8.31
N LYS A 3 -24.65 3.15 7.44
CA LYS A 3 -26.02 2.63 7.55
C LYS A 3 -26.20 1.23 6.99
N VAL A 4 -25.31 0.77 6.11
CA VAL A 4 -25.38 -0.53 5.42
C VAL A 4 -24.39 -1.51 6.01
N VAL A 5 -23.19 -1.04 6.32
CA VAL A 5 -22.09 -1.81 6.90
C VAL A 5 -21.51 -1.03 8.09
N PRO A 6 -22.20 -1.03 9.25
CA PRO A 6 -21.81 -0.22 10.40
C PRO A 6 -20.47 -0.62 11.03
N GLU A 7 -20.03 -1.84 10.83
CA GLU A 7 -18.71 -2.32 11.27
C GLU A 7 -17.55 -1.89 10.36
N GLY A 8 -17.83 -1.27 9.21
CA GLY A 8 -16.86 -0.94 8.19
C GLY A 8 -16.61 -2.07 7.19
N LEU A 9 -16.06 -1.73 6.02
CA LEU A 9 -15.94 -2.64 4.88
C LEU A 9 -14.98 -3.81 5.16
N TRP A 10 -13.82 -3.55 5.78
CA TRP A 10 -12.81 -4.57 6.06
C TRP A 10 -13.29 -5.64 7.06
N PRO A 11 -13.88 -5.29 8.23
CA PRO A 11 -14.50 -6.27 9.11
C PRO A 11 -15.67 -7.01 8.47
N TRP A 12 -16.38 -6.37 7.54
CA TRP A 12 -17.47 -7.01 6.80
C TRP A 12 -16.94 -8.09 5.84
N TYR A 13 -15.90 -7.80 5.05
CA TYR A 13 -15.26 -8.78 4.18
C TYR A 13 -14.68 -9.98 4.94
N ALA A 14 -14.15 -9.77 6.14
CA ALA A 14 -13.67 -10.87 6.98
C ALA A 14 -14.77 -11.88 7.34
N LYS A 15 -16.04 -11.46 7.34
CA LYS A 15 -17.22 -12.30 7.62
C LYS A 15 -17.91 -12.81 6.36
N HIS A 16 -17.57 -12.30 5.18
CA HIS A 16 -18.21 -12.59 3.89
C HIS A 16 -17.16 -13.06 2.87
N PRO A 17 -16.71 -14.34 2.95
CA PRO A 17 -15.59 -14.83 2.16
C PRO A 17 -15.85 -14.86 0.64
N GLU A 18 -17.09 -15.06 0.21
CA GLU A 18 -17.43 -15.06 -1.24
C GLU A 18 -17.26 -13.67 -1.84
N GLU A 19 -17.79 -12.64 -1.18
CA GLU A 19 -17.67 -11.24 -1.60
C GLU A 19 -16.23 -10.75 -1.49
N ASN A 20 -15.50 -11.16 -0.44
CA ASN A 20 -14.08 -10.89 -0.30
C ASN A 20 -13.28 -11.48 -1.47
N ALA A 21 -13.60 -12.71 -1.89
CA ALA A 21 -12.94 -13.34 -3.03
C ALA A 21 -13.21 -12.58 -4.35
N LEU A 22 -14.43 -12.08 -4.56
CA LEU A 22 -14.78 -11.25 -5.72
C LEU A 22 -14.03 -9.91 -5.70
N PHE A 23 -13.99 -9.24 -4.55
CA PHE A 23 -13.22 -8.01 -4.37
C PHE A 23 -11.74 -8.23 -4.67
N ASN A 24 -11.14 -9.25 -4.07
CA ASN A 24 -9.74 -9.60 -4.29
C ASN A 24 -9.44 -9.92 -5.76
N ALA A 25 -10.34 -10.64 -6.46
CA ALA A 25 -10.17 -10.93 -7.88
C ALA A 25 -10.23 -9.66 -8.75
N ALA A 26 -11.11 -8.71 -8.42
CA ALA A 26 -11.18 -7.42 -9.11
C ALA A 26 -9.90 -6.59 -8.88
N MET A 27 -9.36 -6.55 -7.66
CA MET A 27 -8.11 -5.86 -7.33
C MET A 27 -6.91 -6.47 -8.06
N VAL A 28 -6.85 -7.80 -8.19
CA VAL A 28 -5.84 -8.49 -9.00
C VAL A 28 -5.88 -8.02 -10.46
N GLY A 29 -7.07 -7.97 -11.07
CA GLY A 29 -7.22 -7.50 -12.46
C GLY A 29 -6.72 -6.07 -12.67
N LYS A 30 -7.04 -5.17 -11.73
CA LYS A 30 -6.57 -3.77 -11.73
C LYS A 30 -5.05 -3.68 -11.56
N ALA A 31 -4.50 -4.46 -10.66
CA ALA A 31 -3.08 -4.38 -10.27
C ALA A 31 -2.10 -4.78 -11.38
N HIS A 32 -2.47 -5.65 -12.33
CA HIS A 32 -1.51 -6.19 -13.30
C HIS A 32 -0.78 -5.11 -14.12
N GLY A 33 -1.51 -4.14 -14.67
CA GLY A 33 -0.89 -3.05 -15.43
C GLY A 33 -0.04 -2.12 -14.55
N GLN A 34 -0.53 -1.80 -13.37
CA GLN A 34 0.15 -0.94 -12.41
C GLN A 34 1.43 -1.57 -11.87
N VAL A 35 1.41 -2.87 -11.52
CA VAL A 35 2.59 -3.61 -11.06
C VAL A 35 3.69 -3.61 -12.11
N ALA A 36 3.36 -3.84 -13.39
CA ALA A 36 4.34 -3.78 -14.48
C ALA A 36 4.95 -2.38 -14.62
N ALA A 37 4.13 -1.33 -14.55
CA ALA A 37 4.60 0.05 -14.63
C ALA A 37 5.51 0.43 -13.46
N VAL A 38 5.12 0.07 -12.23
CA VAL A 38 5.92 0.31 -11.01
C VAL A 38 7.27 -0.40 -11.08
N THR A 39 7.29 -1.68 -11.46
CA THR A 39 8.54 -2.46 -11.54
C THR A 39 9.46 -2.00 -12.67
N ALA A 40 8.92 -1.40 -13.72
CA ALA A 40 9.73 -0.82 -14.80
C ALA A 40 10.29 0.58 -14.45
N ALA A 41 9.55 1.35 -13.61
CA ALA A 41 9.89 2.73 -13.31
C ALA A 41 10.85 2.91 -12.12
N TYR A 42 11.04 1.90 -11.28
CA TYR A 42 11.82 2.02 -10.06
C TYR A 42 12.83 0.90 -9.90
N ASP A 43 14.07 1.26 -9.54
CA ASP A 43 15.15 0.30 -9.23
C ASP A 43 15.05 -0.17 -7.77
N PHE A 44 14.69 -1.44 -7.59
CA PHE A 44 14.60 -2.10 -6.28
C PHE A 44 15.91 -2.82 -5.88
N SER A 45 16.91 -2.86 -6.73
CA SER A 45 18.16 -3.61 -6.51
C SER A 45 18.96 -3.20 -5.26
N PRO A 46 18.86 -1.94 -4.74
CA PRO A 46 19.57 -1.55 -3.53
C PRO A 46 19.03 -2.16 -2.24
N PHE A 47 17.85 -2.79 -2.27
CA PHE A 47 17.18 -3.27 -1.04
C PHE A 47 17.41 -4.76 -0.82
N GLY A 48 17.87 -5.13 0.37
CA GLY A 48 18.04 -6.53 0.80
C GLY A 48 16.73 -7.15 1.28
N THR A 49 15.91 -6.37 2.00
CA THR A 49 14.61 -6.81 2.53
C THR A 49 13.52 -5.79 2.19
N ILE A 50 12.42 -6.26 1.58
CA ILE A 50 11.32 -5.42 1.11
C ILE A 50 10.03 -5.87 1.80
N GLY A 51 9.38 -4.97 2.53
CA GLY A 51 8.06 -5.18 3.13
C GLY A 51 6.96 -4.67 2.22
N ASP A 52 5.92 -5.45 2.00
CA ASP A 52 4.69 -5.04 1.30
C ASP A 52 3.56 -4.99 2.34
N ILE A 53 3.17 -3.77 2.74
CA ILE A 53 2.27 -3.53 3.86
C ILE A 53 0.85 -3.27 3.33
N GLY A 54 -0.08 -4.16 3.69
CA GLY A 54 -1.40 -4.21 3.06
C GLY A 54 -1.30 -4.73 1.63
N GLY A 55 -0.35 -5.65 1.37
CA GLY A 55 0.00 -6.09 0.02
C GLY A 55 -0.99 -7.09 -0.60
N GLY A 56 -2.11 -7.39 0.07
CA GLY A 56 -3.12 -8.30 -0.46
C GLY A 56 -2.55 -9.68 -0.81
N ARG A 57 -2.72 -10.08 -2.06
CA ARG A 57 -2.17 -11.33 -2.59
C ARG A 57 -0.72 -11.24 -3.04
N GLY A 58 0.00 -10.18 -2.69
CA GLY A 58 1.44 -10.02 -2.90
C GLY A 58 1.88 -9.89 -4.36
N HIS A 59 1.03 -9.42 -5.26
CA HIS A 59 1.37 -9.31 -6.70
C HIS A 59 2.53 -8.36 -6.94
N LEU A 60 2.55 -7.20 -6.28
CA LEU A 60 3.64 -6.25 -6.40
C LEU A 60 4.94 -6.84 -5.84
N LEU A 61 4.90 -7.37 -4.62
CA LEU A 61 6.09 -7.94 -3.99
C LEU A 61 6.67 -9.09 -4.80
N GLN A 62 5.84 -9.99 -5.34
CA GLN A 62 6.30 -11.09 -6.19
C GLN A 62 7.01 -10.57 -7.46
N ALA A 63 6.44 -9.55 -8.12
CA ALA A 63 7.04 -8.95 -9.32
C ALA A 63 8.37 -8.28 -8.99
N VAL A 64 8.44 -7.53 -7.88
CA VAL A 64 9.68 -6.90 -7.38
C VAL A 64 10.74 -7.96 -7.06
N LEU A 65 10.39 -9.03 -6.33
CA LEU A 65 11.33 -10.11 -6.00
C LEU A 65 11.81 -10.89 -7.24
N LYS A 66 10.96 -10.99 -8.26
CA LYS A 66 11.36 -11.58 -9.54
C LYS A 66 12.39 -10.71 -10.27
N ALA A 67 12.20 -9.39 -10.25
CA ALA A 67 13.12 -8.43 -10.84
C ALA A 67 14.41 -8.25 -10.00
N THR A 68 14.38 -8.59 -8.71
CA THR A 68 15.49 -8.38 -7.77
C THR A 68 15.90 -9.71 -7.11
N PRO A 69 16.69 -10.56 -7.76
CA PRO A 69 17.01 -11.92 -7.27
C PRO A 69 17.71 -11.95 -5.92
N GLY A 70 18.45 -10.89 -5.54
CA GLY A 70 19.17 -10.80 -4.26
C GLY A 70 18.31 -10.39 -3.08
N ALA A 71 17.06 -9.92 -3.30
CA ALA A 71 16.19 -9.45 -2.23
C ALA A 71 15.34 -10.57 -1.64
N THR A 72 14.95 -10.36 -0.38
CA THR A 72 13.89 -11.09 0.32
C THR A 72 12.69 -10.18 0.56
N GLY A 73 11.51 -10.75 0.75
CA GLY A 73 10.29 -10.00 0.96
C GLY A 73 9.51 -10.46 2.18
N VAL A 74 8.76 -9.54 2.76
CA VAL A 74 7.75 -9.82 3.79
C VAL A 74 6.43 -9.26 3.31
N LEU A 75 5.45 -10.14 3.06
CA LEU A 75 4.08 -9.76 2.79
C LEU A 75 3.34 -9.64 4.12
N PHE A 76 2.83 -8.45 4.42
CA PHE A 76 2.07 -8.17 5.62
C PHE A 76 0.65 -7.77 5.27
N ASP A 77 -0.33 -8.51 5.80
CA ASP A 77 -1.76 -8.20 5.64
C ASP A 77 -2.58 -8.88 6.75
N GLN A 78 -3.88 -8.66 6.74
CA GLN A 78 -4.82 -9.27 7.69
C GLN A 78 -4.75 -10.81 7.64
N PRO A 79 -5.04 -11.50 8.77
CA PRO A 79 -4.89 -12.96 8.87
C PRO A 79 -5.63 -13.76 7.79
N HIS A 80 -6.85 -13.34 7.41
CA HIS A 80 -7.62 -14.02 6.38
C HIS A 80 -7.02 -13.84 4.98
N VAL A 81 -6.45 -12.66 4.67
CA VAL A 81 -5.77 -12.38 3.39
C VAL A 81 -4.48 -13.18 3.27
N ILE A 82 -3.70 -13.23 4.37
CA ILE A 82 -2.46 -14.03 4.41
C ILE A 82 -2.76 -15.53 4.27
N ALA A 83 -3.84 -16.01 4.85
CA ALA A 83 -4.24 -17.42 4.69
C ALA A 83 -4.52 -17.80 3.23
N GLU A 84 -5.15 -16.91 2.43
CA GLU A 84 -5.35 -17.10 1.00
C GLU A 84 -4.02 -17.12 0.21
N SER A 85 -3.00 -16.47 0.73
CA SER A 85 -1.67 -16.33 0.13
C SER A 85 -0.66 -17.38 0.60
N ALA A 86 -1.08 -18.38 1.40
CA ALA A 86 -0.17 -19.36 2.04
C ALA A 86 0.77 -20.08 1.05
N GLY A 87 0.31 -20.32 -0.17
CA GLY A 87 1.12 -20.96 -1.23
C GLY A 87 2.29 -20.12 -1.76
N LEU A 88 2.37 -18.82 -1.42
CA LEU A 88 3.44 -17.92 -1.84
C LEU A 88 4.70 -18.01 -0.97
N ALA A 89 4.59 -18.57 0.23
CA ALA A 89 5.71 -18.69 1.15
C ALA A 89 6.89 -19.44 0.50
N SER A 90 8.09 -18.89 0.62
CA SER A 90 9.30 -19.45 0.01
C SER A 90 10.53 -19.06 0.81
N LYS A 91 11.73 -19.50 0.40
CA LYS A 91 12.98 -19.06 1.02
C LYS A 91 13.21 -17.54 0.94
N ARG A 92 12.55 -16.86 -0.02
CA ARG A 92 12.68 -15.41 -0.23
C ARG A 92 11.43 -14.60 0.10
N LEU A 93 10.32 -15.24 0.40
CA LEU A 93 9.05 -14.56 0.70
C LEU A 93 8.46 -15.11 2.01
N THR A 94 8.47 -14.26 3.03
CA THR A 94 7.83 -14.51 4.33
C THR A 94 6.43 -13.93 4.34
N LEU A 95 5.49 -14.65 4.90
CA LEU A 95 4.12 -14.19 5.13
C LEU A 95 3.97 -13.84 6.61
N GLN A 96 3.52 -12.63 6.90
CA GLN A 96 3.25 -12.15 8.25
C GLN A 96 1.84 -11.59 8.32
N SER A 97 1.00 -12.19 9.16
CA SER A 97 -0.35 -11.67 9.42
C SER A 97 -0.36 -10.66 10.55
N GLY A 98 -1.21 -9.64 10.45
CA GLY A 98 -1.39 -8.66 11.51
C GLY A 98 -2.32 -7.51 11.10
N ASP A 99 -2.55 -6.62 12.06
CA ASP A 99 -3.26 -5.37 11.90
C ASP A 99 -2.26 -4.21 12.10
N PHE A 100 -2.00 -3.44 11.07
CA PHE A 100 -1.02 -2.35 11.14
C PHE A 100 -1.35 -1.25 12.16
N PHE A 101 -2.58 -1.21 12.68
CA PHE A 101 -2.95 -0.32 13.79
C PHE A 101 -2.55 -0.87 15.16
N LYS A 102 -2.28 -2.18 15.29
CA LYS A 102 -2.10 -2.85 16.59
C LYS A 102 -0.78 -3.60 16.68
N ASP A 103 -0.38 -4.24 15.58
CA ASP A 103 0.71 -5.19 15.57
C ASP A 103 2.03 -4.57 15.11
N ALA A 104 3.14 -5.19 15.47
CA ALA A 104 4.45 -4.77 15.02
C ALA A 104 4.66 -5.12 13.55
N LEU A 105 5.11 -4.12 12.77
CA LEU A 105 5.50 -4.33 11.39
C LEU A 105 6.93 -4.89 11.28
N PRO A 106 7.25 -5.59 10.18
CA PRO A 106 8.60 -6.11 9.96
C PRO A 106 9.61 -4.98 9.73
N ALA A 107 10.86 -5.18 10.18
CA ALA A 107 11.96 -4.28 9.86
C ALA A 107 12.48 -4.59 8.45
N CYS A 108 12.39 -3.61 7.54
CA CYS A 108 12.76 -3.76 6.12
C CYS A 108 13.56 -2.57 5.62
N ASP A 109 14.32 -2.75 4.54
CA ASP A 109 15.08 -1.68 3.88
C ASP A 109 14.18 -0.81 3.00
N ALA A 110 13.09 -1.39 2.48
CA ALA A 110 12.04 -0.68 1.76
C ALA A 110 10.66 -1.16 2.18
N TYR A 111 9.70 -0.23 2.20
CA TYR A 111 8.30 -0.50 2.47
C TYR A 111 7.48 -0.11 1.25
N LEU A 112 6.82 -1.07 0.64
CA LEU A 112 5.81 -0.85 -0.39
C LEU A 112 4.46 -0.69 0.31
N VAL A 113 3.72 0.34 -0.10
CA VAL A 113 2.35 0.60 0.36
C VAL A 113 1.58 1.02 -0.87
N MET A 114 0.89 0.07 -1.51
CA MET A 114 0.22 0.30 -2.79
C MET A 114 -1.30 0.31 -2.62
N GLU A 115 -1.91 1.44 -2.94
CA GLU A 115 -3.37 1.62 -2.89
C GLU A 115 -3.97 1.21 -1.53
N VAL A 116 -3.33 1.67 -0.45
CA VAL A 116 -3.75 1.42 0.93
C VAL A 116 -4.11 2.72 1.64
N ILE A 117 -3.28 3.76 1.51
CA ILE A 117 -3.46 5.00 2.29
C ILE A 117 -4.72 5.74 1.85
N HIS A 118 -5.13 5.61 0.62
CA HIS A 118 -6.36 6.23 0.13
C HIS A 118 -7.64 5.65 0.75
N ASP A 119 -7.58 4.47 1.37
CA ASP A 119 -8.72 3.86 2.06
C ASP A 119 -9.04 4.52 3.40
N TRP A 120 -8.14 5.35 3.93
CA TRP A 120 -8.12 5.85 5.29
C TRP A 120 -8.18 7.38 5.34
N ASN A 121 -8.83 7.92 6.39
CA ASN A 121 -8.76 9.34 6.68
C ASN A 121 -7.34 9.75 7.13
N ASP A 122 -7.09 11.06 7.29
CA ASP A 122 -5.74 11.58 7.59
C ASP A 122 -5.18 11.07 8.92
N GLN A 123 -6.00 10.93 9.95
CA GLN A 123 -5.56 10.46 11.26
C GLN A 123 -5.13 8.99 11.21
N GLU A 124 -5.92 8.17 10.56
CA GLU A 124 -5.62 6.75 10.33
C GLU A 124 -4.43 6.57 9.41
N SER A 125 -4.35 7.33 8.32
CA SER A 125 -3.21 7.36 7.41
C SER A 125 -1.90 7.68 8.15
N ILE A 126 -1.91 8.70 9.02
CA ILE A 126 -0.75 9.06 9.85
C ILE A 126 -0.42 7.93 10.84
N ALA A 127 -1.42 7.24 11.40
CA ALA A 127 -1.18 6.12 12.31
C ALA A 127 -0.47 4.96 11.61
N ILE A 128 -0.93 4.58 10.41
CA ILE A 128 -0.29 3.54 9.57
C ILE A 128 1.16 3.94 9.24
N LEU A 129 1.37 5.16 8.75
CA LEU A 129 2.70 5.66 8.41
C LEU A 129 3.63 5.72 9.63
N ARG A 130 3.12 6.04 10.82
CA ARG A 130 3.88 6.00 12.08
C ARG A 130 4.24 4.57 12.49
N ALA A 131 3.36 3.60 12.26
CA ALA A 131 3.67 2.19 12.50
C ALA A 131 4.83 1.73 11.59
N ILE A 132 4.81 2.10 10.32
CA ILE A 132 5.92 1.86 9.39
C ILE A 132 7.18 2.59 9.86
N ARG A 133 7.07 3.88 10.26
CA ARG A 133 8.21 4.67 10.75
C ARG A 133 8.88 4.04 11.97
N LYS A 134 8.08 3.47 12.87
CA LYS A 134 8.58 2.77 14.07
C LYS A 134 9.39 1.52 13.72
N ALA A 135 8.98 0.79 12.68
CA ALA A 135 9.67 -0.42 12.23
C ALA A 135 10.88 -0.11 11.33
N ALA A 136 10.85 1.03 10.62
CA ALA A 136 11.81 1.40 9.61
C ALA A 136 13.20 1.75 10.20
N PRO A 137 14.28 1.06 9.78
CA PRO A 137 15.64 1.52 10.01
C PRO A 137 15.88 2.92 9.41
N ARG A 138 16.90 3.62 9.88
CA ARG A 138 17.21 4.99 9.41
C ARG A 138 17.49 5.08 7.91
N HIS A 139 18.02 4.02 7.32
CA HIS A 139 18.34 3.95 5.89
C HIS A 139 17.15 3.50 5.02
N ALA A 140 16.05 3.08 5.65
CA ALA A 140 14.92 2.55 4.92
C ALA A 140 14.26 3.60 4.02
N LYS A 141 13.55 3.13 3.00
CA LYS A 141 12.69 3.95 2.16
C LYS A 141 11.24 3.52 2.27
N LEU A 142 10.37 4.51 2.32
CA LEU A 142 8.93 4.32 2.11
C LEU A 142 8.61 4.61 0.65
N LEU A 143 7.99 3.67 -0.02
CA LEU A 143 7.51 3.77 -1.39
C LEU A 143 5.99 3.67 -1.36
N LEU A 144 5.34 4.82 -1.20
CA LEU A 144 3.89 4.92 -1.28
C LEU A 144 3.49 4.97 -2.77
N ILE A 145 2.60 4.08 -3.17
CA ILE A 145 2.22 3.89 -4.57
C ILE A 145 0.72 4.18 -4.69
N GLU A 146 0.39 5.36 -5.21
CA GLU A 146 -0.97 5.90 -5.23
C GLU A 146 -1.24 6.70 -6.50
N GLU A 147 -2.51 6.79 -6.91
CA GLU A 147 -2.93 7.79 -7.88
C GLU A 147 -2.98 9.16 -7.22
N LEU A 148 -2.36 10.15 -7.86
CA LEU A 148 -2.37 11.52 -7.35
C LEU A 148 -3.52 12.32 -7.95
N ILE A 149 -4.16 13.17 -7.14
CA ILE A 149 -5.00 14.25 -7.65
C ILE A 149 -4.08 15.31 -8.24
N PRO A 150 -4.21 15.63 -9.54
CA PRO A 150 -3.41 16.70 -10.14
C PRO A 150 -3.86 18.06 -9.66
N ASP A 151 -2.95 19.04 -9.67
CA ASP A 151 -3.25 20.45 -9.34
C ASP A 151 -4.16 21.12 -10.38
N ASP A 152 -4.30 20.52 -11.57
CA ASP A 152 -5.20 21.00 -12.65
C ASP A 152 -6.67 20.84 -12.21
N PRO A 153 -7.50 21.89 -12.34
CA PRO A 153 -8.94 21.83 -12.06
C PRO A 153 -9.74 20.95 -13.04
N GLY A 154 -9.18 20.57 -14.19
CA GLY A 154 -9.84 19.76 -15.21
C GLY A 154 -10.28 18.36 -14.70
N PRO A 155 -11.05 17.62 -15.50
CA PRO A 155 -11.48 16.28 -15.15
C PRO A 155 -10.29 15.31 -15.12
N HIS A 156 -10.23 14.48 -14.08
CA HIS A 156 -9.22 13.42 -13.93
C HIS A 156 -9.83 12.24 -13.19
N TRP A 157 -9.42 11.02 -13.53
CA TRP A 157 -9.93 9.81 -12.92
C TRP A 157 -9.76 9.78 -11.40
N SER A 158 -8.62 10.25 -10.89
CA SER A 158 -8.36 10.28 -9.44
C SER A 158 -9.39 11.10 -8.65
N LYS A 159 -10.01 12.12 -9.24
CA LYS A 159 -11.09 12.91 -8.63
C LYS A 159 -12.39 12.11 -8.51
N THR A 160 -12.65 11.21 -9.45
CA THR A 160 -13.77 10.27 -9.38
C THR A 160 -13.49 9.20 -8.32
N LEU A 161 -12.25 8.71 -8.29
CA LEU A 161 -11.80 7.74 -7.31
C LEU A 161 -11.84 8.31 -5.88
N ASP A 162 -11.53 9.60 -5.70
CA ASP A 162 -11.65 10.29 -4.41
C ASP A 162 -13.08 10.23 -3.84
N ILE A 163 -14.08 10.56 -4.66
CA ILE A 163 -15.48 10.46 -4.26
C ILE A 163 -15.87 9.01 -3.92
N LEU A 164 -15.33 8.05 -4.67
CA LEU A 164 -15.57 6.64 -4.41
C LEU A 164 -14.97 6.21 -3.06
N MET A 165 -13.71 6.56 -2.78
CA MET A 165 -13.05 6.26 -1.50
C MET A 165 -13.78 6.90 -0.32
N LEU A 166 -14.16 8.17 -0.45
CA LEU A 166 -14.95 8.87 0.57
C LEU A 166 -16.28 8.16 0.85
N SER A 167 -16.99 7.73 -0.19
CA SER A 167 -18.33 7.14 -0.03
C SER A 167 -18.31 5.71 0.49
N LEU A 168 -17.28 4.92 0.15
CA LEU A 168 -17.16 3.51 0.51
C LEU A 168 -16.41 3.28 1.81
N LEU A 169 -15.34 4.00 2.03
CA LEU A 169 -14.35 3.73 3.08
C LEU A 169 -14.17 4.90 4.06
N GLY A 170 -14.63 6.11 3.71
CA GLY A 170 -14.31 7.32 4.46
C GLY A 170 -12.88 7.81 4.25
N GLY A 171 -12.20 7.23 3.26
CA GLY A 171 -10.86 7.60 2.83
C GLY A 171 -10.84 8.77 1.86
N ALA A 172 -9.69 9.02 1.25
CA ALA A 172 -9.49 10.10 0.29
C ALA A 172 -8.31 9.84 -0.65
N GLN A 173 -8.48 10.15 -1.93
CA GLN A 173 -7.34 10.40 -2.80
C GLN A 173 -6.73 11.77 -2.45
N ARG A 174 -5.45 11.92 -2.70
CA ARG A 174 -4.74 13.12 -2.27
C ARG A 174 -3.82 13.66 -3.35
N THR A 175 -3.56 14.94 -3.28
CA THR A 175 -2.51 15.61 -4.04
C THR A 175 -1.13 15.23 -3.50
N ARG A 176 -0.08 15.51 -4.27
CA ARG A 176 1.31 15.36 -3.81
C ARG A 176 1.58 16.14 -2.51
N GLN A 177 1.00 17.34 -2.38
CA GLN A 177 1.22 18.18 -1.21
C GLN A 177 0.57 17.60 0.05
N GLU A 178 -0.63 17.04 -0.06
CA GLU A 178 -1.33 16.39 1.04
C GLU A 178 -0.61 15.12 1.49
N TYR A 179 -0.13 14.26 0.56
CA TYR A 179 0.71 13.12 0.94
C TYR A 179 2.01 13.57 1.62
N ALA A 180 2.67 14.65 1.15
CA ALA A 180 3.86 15.19 1.81
C ALA A 180 3.57 15.69 3.24
N ALA A 181 2.37 16.23 3.49
CA ALA A 181 1.94 16.62 4.82
C ALA A 181 1.73 15.41 5.74
N LEU A 182 1.11 14.32 5.24
CA LEU A 182 0.97 13.06 5.98
C LEU A 182 2.35 12.47 6.34
N PHE A 183 3.27 12.43 5.39
CA PHE A 183 4.64 11.95 5.60
C PHE A 183 5.33 12.73 6.71
N LYS A 184 5.29 14.07 6.64
CA LYS A 184 5.88 14.95 7.66
C LYS A 184 5.28 14.69 9.04
N ALA A 185 3.97 14.56 9.15
CA ALA A 185 3.28 14.27 10.40
C ALA A 185 3.64 12.88 10.98
N ALA A 186 4.06 11.95 10.13
CA ALA A 186 4.44 10.59 10.50
C ALA A 186 5.96 10.40 10.71
N GLY A 187 6.79 11.43 10.51
CA GLY A 187 8.26 11.34 10.67
C GLY A 187 8.98 10.84 9.43
N PHE A 188 8.41 11.14 8.24
CA PHE A 188 9.05 10.94 6.95
C PHE A 188 9.20 12.26 6.19
N SER A 189 10.14 12.31 5.25
CA SER A 189 10.30 13.41 4.30
C SER A 189 10.14 12.88 2.88
N LEU A 190 9.24 13.47 2.08
CA LEU A 190 9.11 13.17 0.66
C LEU A 190 10.37 13.62 -0.08
N VAL A 191 11.01 12.68 -0.79
CA VAL A 191 12.23 12.93 -1.57
C VAL A 191 11.89 13.24 -3.03
N ARG A 192 11.08 12.38 -3.65
CA ARG A 192 10.68 12.53 -5.05
C ARG A 192 9.37 11.79 -5.35
N VAL A 193 8.78 12.14 -6.48
CA VAL A 193 7.68 11.40 -7.08
C VAL A 193 8.16 10.84 -8.41
N VAL A 194 7.94 9.55 -8.63
CA VAL A 194 8.21 8.87 -9.90
C VAL A 194 6.89 8.60 -10.57
N ASP A 195 6.68 9.21 -11.72
CA ASP A 195 5.50 8.97 -12.56
C ASP A 195 5.67 7.65 -13.31
N THR A 196 4.65 6.81 -13.30
CA THR A 196 4.64 5.52 -13.99
C THR A 196 3.67 5.49 -15.19
N GLY A 197 3.09 6.65 -15.52
CA GLY A 197 2.07 6.77 -16.57
C GLY A 197 0.63 6.50 -16.09
N GLY A 198 0.38 6.62 -14.79
CA GLY A 198 -0.93 6.42 -14.14
C GLY A 198 -0.75 6.54 -12.65
N ILE A 199 -0.52 5.43 -11.97
CA ILE A 199 -0.15 5.44 -10.55
C ILE A 199 1.25 6.05 -10.37
N SER A 200 1.51 6.70 -9.24
CA SER A 200 2.80 7.33 -8.93
C SER A 200 3.48 6.68 -7.73
N ILE A 201 4.81 6.64 -7.73
CA ILE A 201 5.59 6.22 -6.58
C ILE A 201 6.10 7.45 -5.84
N LEU A 202 5.64 7.65 -4.61
CA LEU A 202 6.12 8.69 -3.72
C LEU A 202 7.20 8.10 -2.82
N GLU A 203 8.46 8.43 -3.11
CA GLU A 203 9.61 8.00 -2.31
C GLU A 203 9.83 8.94 -1.14
N ALA A 204 9.82 8.39 0.08
CA ALA A 204 10.09 9.12 1.30
C ALA A 204 11.14 8.41 2.17
N VAL A 205 11.81 9.17 3.03
CA VAL A 205 12.84 8.69 3.95
C VAL A 205 12.50 9.06 5.39
N PRO A 206 12.91 8.23 6.37
CA PRO A 206 12.80 8.55 7.80
C PRO A 206 13.55 9.85 8.16
N VAL A 207 12.96 10.68 9.00
CA VAL A 207 13.56 11.90 9.56
C VAL A 207 13.48 11.86 11.07
#